data_c69b90c657641522676ac505f3868814
#
_entry.id   c69b90c657641522676ac505f3868814
#
_cell.length_a   1.000
_cell.length_b   1.000
_cell.length_c   1.000
_cell.angle_alpha   90.00
_cell.angle_beta   90.00
_cell.angle_gamma   90.00
#
_symmetry.space_group_name_H-M   'P 1'
#
loop_
_entity.id
_entity.type
_entity.pdbx_description
1 polymer ?
#
loop_
_entity_poly.entity_id
_entity_poly.type
_entity_poly.pdbx_seq_one_letter_code
_entity_poly.pdbx_strand_id
1 'polypeptide(L)'
;MAKFLIVGGGAAGMMAAVHAARGGHEVHLFEKNEKLGKKLYITGKGRCNLTNDCATEELFSAIVSNPKFLYSAFYAYPSQAVMSFFEEADVPLKVERGNRVFPKSDHSSDIISGLARQMQRAGVQIHLNTEVKRLLCEGEQIRGIELEGGVFVPSEHVLVATGGLSYPSTGSTGDG
;
A
#
# COMPACT_ATOMS: atom_id res chain seq x y z
N MET A 1 -0.46 7.25 -21.40
CA MET A 1 -1.31 7.00 -20.21
C MET A 1 -1.63 5.51 -20.24
N ALA A 2 -1.24 4.75 -19.20
CA ALA A 2 -1.56 3.33 -19.08
C ALA A 2 -2.63 3.14 -18.01
N LYS A 3 -3.33 1.99 -18.03
CA LYS A 3 -4.29 1.59 -17.01
C LYS A 3 -3.62 0.60 -16.06
N PHE A 4 -3.67 0.88 -14.76
CA PHE A 4 -3.14 0.01 -13.71
C PHE A 4 -4.26 -0.56 -12.86
N LEU A 5 -4.24 -1.87 -12.65
CA LEU A 5 -5.11 -2.55 -11.70
C LEU A 5 -4.27 -2.96 -10.48
N ILE A 6 -4.70 -2.54 -9.31
CA ILE A 6 -4.01 -2.84 -8.05
C ILE A 6 -4.92 -3.71 -7.20
N VAL A 7 -4.43 -4.89 -6.83
CA VAL A 7 -5.18 -5.89 -6.05
C VAL A 7 -4.73 -5.82 -4.60
N GLY A 8 -5.61 -5.32 -3.72
CA GLY A 8 -5.39 -5.16 -2.29
C GLY A 8 -5.26 -3.72 -1.83
N GLY A 9 -6.17 -3.29 -0.97
CA GLY A 9 -6.24 -1.95 -0.35
C GLY A 9 -5.45 -1.83 0.96
N GLY A 10 -4.34 -2.55 1.09
CA GLY A 10 -3.39 -2.43 2.19
C GLY A 10 -2.39 -1.28 1.98
N ALA A 11 -1.37 -1.17 2.87
CA ALA A 11 -0.35 -0.12 2.80
C ALA A 11 0.34 -0.05 1.44
N ALA A 12 0.80 -1.19 0.94
CA ALA A 12 1.52 -1.28 -0.33
C ALA A 12 0.63 -0.88 -1.52
N GLY A 13 -0.59 -1.43 -1.59
CA GLY A 13 -1.51 -1.12 -2.69
C GLY A 13 -1.97 0.33 -2.71
N MET A 14 -2.32 0.90 -1.56
CA MET A 14 -2.71 2.31 -1.47
C MET A 14 -1.57 3.26 -1.87
N MET A 15 -0.34 2.99 -1.39
CA MET A 15 0.83 3.80 -1.72
C MET A 15 1.15 3.71 -3.22
N ALA A 16 1.16 2.49 -3.78
CA ALA A 16 1.38 2.27 -5.21
C ALA A 16 0.31 2.98 -6.06
N ALA A 17 -0.96 2.95 -5.63
CA ALA A 17 -2.06 3.62 -6.33
C ALA A 17 -1.84 5.13 -6.43
N VAL A 18 -1.43 5.78 -5.31
CA VAL A 18 -1.14 7.22 -5.32
C VAL A 18 0.00 7.54 -6.29
N HIS A 19 1.10 6.79 -6.23
CA HIS A 19 2.27 7.07 -7.07
C HIS A 19 1.99 6.81 -8.55
N ALA A 20 1.30 5.74 -8.90
CA ALA A 20 0.91 5.46 -10.28
C ALA A 20 -0.03 6.55 -10.84
N ALA A 21 -1.02 6.98 -10.06
CA ALA A 21 -1.95 8.03 -10.47
C ALA A 21 -1.25 9.40 -10.60
N ARG A 22 -0.35 9.76 -9.68
CA ARG A 22 0.49 10.96 -9.80
C ARG A 22 1.42 10.93 -11.02
N GLY A 23 1.78 9.72 -11.50
CA GLY A 23 2.50 9.50 -12.75
C GLY A 23 1.65 9.69 -14.02
N GLY A 24 0.38 10.09 -13.90
CA GLY A 24 -0.52 10.34 -15.02
C GLY A 24 -1.17 9.09 -15.58
N HIS A 25 -1.29 8.03 -14.80
CA HIS A 25 -1.92 6.78 -15.20
C HIS A 25 -3.37 6.69 -14.68
N GLU A 26 -4.23 5.94 -15.40
CA GLU A 26 -5.54 5.50 -14.90
C GLU A 26 -5.33 4.38 -13.88
N VAL A 27 -5.83 4.54 -12.66
CA VAL A 27 -5.59 3.56 -11.58
C VAL A 27 -6.90 3.10 -10.96
N HIS A 28 -7.08 1.78 -10.91
CA HIS A 28 -8.16 1.10 -10.21
C HIS A 28 -7.58 0.25 -9.09
N LEU A 29 -8.05 0.45 -7.86
CA LEU A 29 -7.68 -0.34 -6.69
C LEU A 29 -8.86 -1.19 -6.25
N PHE A 30 -8.65 -2.51 -6.16
CA PHE A 30 -9.65 -3.49 -5.77
C PHE A 30 -9.34 -4.02 -4.37
N GLU A 31 -10.33 -3.92 -3.48
CA GLU A 31 -10.25 -4.41 -2.11
C GLU A 31 -11.45 -5.30 -1.81
N LYS A 32 -11.21 -6.52 -1.37
CA LYS A 32 -12.27 -7.50 -1.07
C LYS A 32 -13.09 -7.14 0.18
N ASN A 33 -12.50 -6.38 1.10
CA ASN A 33 -13.16 -5.97 2.33
C ASN A 33 -13.99 -4.69 2.15
N GLU A 34 -14.81 -4.40 3.15
CA GLU A 34 -15.67 -3.22 3.24
C GLU A 34 -14.91 -1.91 3.47
N LYS A 35 -13.60 -1.98 3.77
CA LYS A 35 -12.75 -0.81 4.06
C LYS A 35 -11.29 -1.04 3.71
N LEU A 36 -10.59 0.04 3.44
CA LEU A 36 -9.15 0.08 3.21
C LEU A 36 -8.37 -0.14 4.52
N GLY A 37 -7.14 -0.64 4.38
CA GLY A 37 -6.15 -0.63 5.46
C GLY A 37 -6.48 -1.51 6.65
N LYS A 38 -7.29 -2.57 6.51
CA LYS A 38 -7.77 -3.41 7.62
C LYS A 38 -6.62 -3.92 8.50
N LYS A 39 -5.51 -4.34 7.92
CA LYS A 39 -4.31 -4.74 8.67
C LYS A 39 -3.56 -3.54 9.26
N LEU A 40 -3.47 -2.43 8.56
CA LEU A 40 -2.87 -1.19 9.06
C LEU A 40 -3.54 -0.72 10.36
N TYR A 41 -4.85 -0.85 10.44
CA TYR A 41 -5.65 -0.40 11.56
C TYR A 41 -5.18 -0.96 12.90
N ILE A 42 -4.66 -2.20 12.94
CA ILE A 42 -4.21 -2.87 14.15
C ILE A 42 -2.70 -2.79 14.39
N THR A 43 -1.92 -2.30 13.42
CA THR A 43 -0.46 -2.20 13.56
C THR A 43 -0.07 -1.23 14.67
N GLY A 44 1.09 -1.47 15.30
CA GLY A 44 1.56 -0.61 16.38
C GLY A 44 0.55 -0.47 17.54
N LYS A 45 -0.23 -1.51 17.83
CA LYS A 45 -1.33 -1.49 18.83
C LYS A 45 -2.39 -0.43 18.51
N GLY A 46 -2.75 -0.27 17.25
CA GLY A 46 -3.72 0.69 16.76
C GLY A 46 -3.16 2.10 16.50
N ARG A 47 -1.84 2.29 16.68
CA ARG A 47 -1.17 3.58 16.48
C ARG A 47 -0.51 3.74 15.12
N CYS A 48 -0.19 2.64 14.43
CA CYS A 48 0.59 2.54 13.21
C CYS A 48 2.01 3.13 13.36
N ASN A 49 3.00 2.28 13.70
CA ASN A 49 4.41 2.66 13.51
C ASN A 49 4.69 2.77 12.01
N LEU A 50 4.76 4.01 11.52
CA LEU A 50 4.77 4.32 10.10
C LEU A 50 6.12 4.01 9.45
N THR A 51 7.20 4.50 10.06
CA THR A 51 8.58 4.34 9.62
C THR A 51 9.53 4.54 10.79
N ASN A 52 10.83 4.59 10.51
CA ASN A 52 11.86 4.95 11.47
C ASN A 52 12.62 6.18 10.95
N ASP A 53 12.77 7.20 11.78
CA ASP A 53 13.49 8.44 11.47
C ASP A 53 15.00 8.23 11.65
N CYS A 54 15.58 7.41 10.78
CA CYS A 54 17.02 7.13 10.76
C CYS A 54 17.57 7.22 9.33
N ALA A 55 18.89 7.22 9.21
CA ALA A 55 19.56 7.18 7.92
C ALA A 55 19.24 5.87 7.17
N THR A 56 19.24 5.92 5.85
CA THR A 56 18.91 4.75 5.02
C THR A 56 19.86 3.57 5.30
N GLU A 57 21.11 3.85 5.59
CA GLU A 57 22.12 2.85 5.94
C GLU A 57 21.79 2.10 7.23
N GLU A 58 21.20 2.80 8.20
CA GLU A 58 20.79 2.19 9.47
C GLU A 58 19.59 1.26 9.28
N LEU A 59 18.67 1.57 8.34
CA LEU A 59 17.55 0.69 8.01
C LEU A 59 18.04 -0.69 7.54
N PHE A 60 19.10 -0.73 6.72
CA PHE A 60 19.63 -2.00 6.21
C PHE A 60 20.16 -2.90 7.31
N SER A 61 20.72 -2.34 8.39
CA SER A 61 21.22 -3.12 9.53
C SER A 61 20.09 -3.81 10.31
N ALA A 62 18.86 -3.31 10.23
CA ALA A 62 17.68 -3.88 10.87
C ALA A 62 16.97 -4.96 10.03
N ILE A 63 17.36 -5.15 8.77
CA ILE A 63 16.77 -6.16 7.89
C ILE A 63 17.38 -7.52 8.17
N VAL A 64 16.55 -8.47 8.62
CA VAL A 64 16.98 -9.79 9.08
C VAL A 64 17.60 -10.63 7.98
N SER A 65 17.10 -10.53 6.73
CA SER A 65 17.61 -11.33 5.61
C SER A 65 17.56 -10.54 4.31
N ASN A 66 18.55 -10.79 3.45
CA ASN A 66 18.66 -10.23 2.11
C ASN A 66 18.45 -8.70 2.01
N PRO A 67 19.15 -7.85 2.81
CA PRO A 67 18.97 -6.40 2.78
C PRO A 67 19.25 -5.79 1.40
N LYS A 68 20.14 -6.40 0.60
CA LYS A 68 20.51 -5.92 -0.75
C LYS A 68 19.31 -5.85 -1.70
N PHE A 69 18.31 -6.71 -1.52
CA PHE A 69 17.08 -6.69 -2.31
C PHE A 69 16.32 -5.37 -2.21
N LEU A 70 16.42 -4.70 -1.06
CA LEU A 70 15.70 -3.45 -0.79
C LEU A 70 16.51 -2.17 -1.04
N TYR A 71 17.78 -2.27 -1.50
CA TYR A 71 18.63 -1.10 -1.69
C TYR A 71 17.99 -0.06 -2.61
N SER A 72 17.61 -0.45 -3.82
CA SER A 72 16.98 0.48 -4.77
C SER A 72 15.70 1.10 -4.23
N ALA A 73 14.89 0.33 -3.52
CA ALA A 73 13.63 0.82 -2.97
C ALA A 73 13.86 1.87 -1.87
N PHE A 74 14.75 1.62 -0.91
CA PHE A 74 15.00 2.55 0.20
C PHE A 74 15.78 3.80 -0.22
N TYR A 75 16.67 3.69 -1.21
CA TYR A 75 17.31 4.88 -1.75
C TYR A 75 16.39 5.71 -2.63
N ALA A 76 15.47 5.06 -3.38
CA ALA A 76 14.47 5.78 -4.17
C ALA A 76 13.37 6.42 -3.29
N TYR A 77 13.03 5.80 -2.15
CA TYR A 77 11.96 6.27 -1.26
C TYR A 77 12.36 6.10 0.21
N PRO A 78 13.23 6.98 0.74
CA PRO A 78 13.73 6.90 2.12
C PRO A 78 12.67 7.28 3.16
N SER A 79 12.98 7.05 4.43
CA SER A 79 12.09 7.35 5.56
C SER A 79 11.56 8.79 5.55
N GLN A 80 12.41 9.76 5.23
CA GLN A 80 12.01 11.17 5.13
C GLN A 80 10.97 11.40 4.04
N ALA A 81 11.08 10.71 2.90
CA ALA A 81 10.06 10.81 1.84
C ALA A 81 8.70 10.25 2.32
N VAL A 82 8.72 9.16 3.11
CA VAL A 82 7.52 8.61 3.74
C VAL A 82 6.91 9.64 4.71
N MET A 83 7.74 10.25 5.57
CA MET A 83 7.27 11.26 6.53
C MET A 83 6.65 12.47 5.80
N SER A 84 7.37 13.04 4.84
CA SER A 84 6.88 14.18 4.04
C SER A 84 5.57 13.86 3.32
N PHE A 85 5.44 12.67 2.77
CA PHE A 85 4.19 12.24 2.11
C PHE A 85 2.98 12.31 3.06
N PHE A 86 3.14 11.87 4.31
CA PHE A 86 2.03 11.90 5.26
C PHE A 86 1.77 13.30 5.83
N GLU A 87 2.81 14.12 6.01
CA GLU A 87 2.64 15.52 6.38
C GLU A 87 1.92 16.32 5.29
N GLU A 88 2.24 16.10 4.00
CA GLU A 88 1.50 16.64 2.86
C GLU A 88 0.05 16.12 2.77
N ALA A 89 -0.22 14.96 3.37
CA ALA A 89 -1.56 14.39 3.47
C ALA A 89 -2.33 14.92 4.70
N ASP A 90 -1.86 15.98 5.35
CA ASP A 90 -2.44 16.56 6.57
C ASP A 90 -2.48 15.55 7.74
N VAL A 91 -1.44 14.72 7.86
CA VAL A 91 -1.25 13.78 8.99
C VAL A 91 0.01 14.20 9.77
N PRO A 92 -0.11 15.00 10.84
CA PRO A 92 1.03 15.39 11.65
C PRO A 92 1.70 14.17 12.30
N LEU A 93 3.01 14.11 12.23
CA LEU A 93 3.82 13.02 12.76
C LEU A 93 4.57 13.42 14.03
N LYS A 94 4.98 12.41 14.81
CA LYS A 94 5.90 12.53 15.93
C LYS A 94 6.91 11.40 15.91
N VAL A 95 8.11 11.70 16.40
CA VAL A 95 9.19 10.71 16.59
C VAL A 95 9.25 10.34 18.06
N GLU A 96 9.28 9.06 18.36
CA GLU A 96 9.39 8.52 19.72
C GLU A 96 10.72 7.78 19.91
N ARG A 97 10.95 7.27 21.11
CA ARG A 97 12.16 6.54 21.48
C ARG A 97 12.49 5.46 20.43
N GLY A 98 13.75 5.41 19.99
CA GLY A 98 14.25 4.50 18.97
C GLY A 98 13.86 4.94 17.56
N ASN A 99 13.69 6.25 17.37
CA ASN A 99 13.37 6.91 16.09
C ASN A 99 12.07 6.39 15.44
N ARG A 100 11.16 5.80 16.21
CA ARG A 100 9.89 5.30 15.68
C ARG A 100 8.95 6.45 15.38
N VAL A 101 8.39 6.45 14.20
CA VAL A 101 7.49 7.50 13.71
C VAL A 101 6.03 7.05 13.82
N PHE A 102 5.21 7.89 14.46
CA PHE A 102 3.78 7.68 14.65
C PHE A 102 2.99 8.94 14.27
N PRO A 103 1.69 8.82 13.94
CA PRO A 103 0.83 10.00 13.89
C PRO A 103 0.73 10.64 15.27
N LYS A 104 0.68 11.98 15.34
CA LYS A 104 0.55 12.71 16.62
C LYS A 104 -0.70 12.33 17.39
N SER A 105 -1.76 11.96 16.70
CA SER A 105 -3.04 11.51 17.26
C SER A 105 -2.97 10.15 17.97
N ASP A 106 -1.93 9.36 17.72
CA ASP A 106 -1.85 7.94 18.10
C ASP A 106 -2.95 7.04 17.51
N HIS A 107 -3.55 7.45 16.40
CA HIS A 107 -4.59 6.67 15.69
C HIS A 107 -4.14 6.25 14.30
N SER A 108 -4.09 4.94 14.06
CA SER A 108 -3.79 4.36 12.75
C SER A 108 -4.82 4.76 11.67
N SER A 109 -6.04 5.09 12.07
CA SER A 109 -7.08 5.62 11.19
C SER A 109 -6.66 6.88 10.45
N ASP A 110 -5.81 7.73 11.04
CA ASP A 110 -5.37 8.98 10.40
C ASP A 110 -4.39 8.68 9.25
N ILE A 111 -3.53 7.67 9.43
CA ILE A 111 -2.67 7.17 8.36
C ILE A 111 -3.50 6.63 7.19
N ILE A 112 -4.51 5.80 7.48
CA ILE A 112 -5.40 5.24 6.46
C ILE A 112 -6.18 6.34 5.75
N SER A 113 -6.71 7.29 6.51
CA SER A 113 -7.45 8.44 5.97
C SER A 113 -6.55 9.35 5.12
N GLY A 114 -5.29 9.55 5.53
CA GLY A 114 -4.29 10.29 4.76
C GLY A 114 -4.05 9.65 3.39
N LEU A 115 -3.80 8.33 3.37
CA LEU A 115 -3.66 7.57 2.12
C LEU A 115 -4.91 7.65 1.25
N ALA A 116 -6.10 7.48 1.83
CA ALA A 116 -7.36 7.56 1.11
C ALA A 116 -7.58 8.96 0.47
N ARG A 117 -7.28 10.03 1.22
CA ARG A 117 -7.34 11.40 0.67
C ARG A 117 -6.36 11.60 -0.48
N GLN A 118 -5.13 11.08 -0.38
CA GLN A 118 -4.15 11.19 -1.46
C GLN A 118 -4.58 10.42 -2.71
N MET A 119 -5.14 9.21 -2.55
CA MET A 119 -5.71 8.46 -3.67
C MET A 119 -6.86 9.22 -4.33
N GLN A 120 -7.78 9.80 -3.55
CA GLN A 120 -8.90 10.57 -4.06
C GLN A 120 -8.43 11.82 -4.81
N ARG A 121 -7.46 12.59 -4.26
CA ARG A 121 -6.87 13.76 -4.91
C ARG A 121 -6.17 13.40 -6.23
N ALA A 122 -5.58 12.21 -6.30
CA ALA A 122 -4.92 11.70 -7.50
C ALA A 122 -5.88 11.06 -8.53
N GLY A 123 -7.18 10.93 -8.21
CA GLY A 123 -8.17 10.37 -9.12
C GLY A 123 -8.19 8.84 -9.18
N VAL A 124 -7.68 8.15 -8.16
CA VAL A 124 -7.74 6.68 -8.07
C VAL A 124 -9.18 6.22 -7.93
N GLN A 125 -9.58 5.25 -8.74
CA GLN A 125 -10.88 4.59 -8.63
C GLN A 125 -10.79 3.43 -7.63
N ILE A 126 -11.51 3.53 -6.52
CA ILE A 126 -11.48 2.56 -5.43
C ILE A 126 -12.71 1.67 -5.49
N HIS A 127 -12.51 0.36 -5.54
CA HIS A 127 -13.55 -0.67 -5.58
C HIS A 127 -13.49 -1.50 -4.30
N LEU A 128 -14.32 -1.17 -3.32
CA LEU A 128 -14.48 -1.94 -2.08
C LEU A 128 -15.47 -3.10 -2.29
N ASN A 129 -15.44 -4.08 -1.40
CA ASN A 129 -16.25 -5.31 -1.49
C ASN A 129 -16.10 -5.98 -2.86
N THR A 130 -14.92 -5.88 -3.46
CA THR A 130 -14.65 -6.36 -4.81
C THR A 130 -13.46 -7.31 -4.78
N GLU A 131 -13.77 -8.59 -4.81
CA GLU A 131 -12.76 -9.65 -4.76
C GLU A 131 -12.24 -9.98 -6.15
N VAL A 132 -10.92 -9.96 -6.30
CA VAL A 132 -10.22 -10.47 -7.49
C VAL A 132 -9.97 -11.95 -7.29
N LYS A 133 -10.48 -12.78 -8.22
CA LYS A 133 -10.35 -14.23 -8.14
C LYS A 133 -9.09 -14.76 -8.80
N ARG A 134 -8.70 -14.17 -9.90
CA ARG A 134 -7.48 -14.60 -10.62
C ARG A 134 -6.96 -13.55 -11.58
N LEU A 135 -5.71 -13.69 -11.91
CA LEU A 135 -5.05 -12.99 -13.00
C LEU A 135 -5.34 -13.74 -14.31
N LEU A 136 -5.61 -13.01 -15.38
CA LEU A 136 -5.83 -13.60 -16.71
C LEU A 136 -4.61 -13.29 -17.57
N CYS A 137 -3.95 -14.36 -18.03
CA CYS A 137 -2.76 -14.29 -18.88
C CYS A 137 -3.00 -14.99 -20.21
N GLU A 138 -2.36 -14.49 -21.25
CA GLU A 138 -2.23 -15.14 -22.55
C GLU A 138 -0.74 -15.39 -22.79
N GLY A 139 -0.32 -16.64 -22.67
CA GLY A 139 1.10 -16.99 -22.56
C GLY A 139 1.72 -16.34 -21.31
N GLU A 140 2.80 -15.59 -21.50
CA GLU A 140 3.48 -14.86 -20.41
C GLU A 140 2.97 -13.41 -20.21
N GLN A 141 1.97 -12.98 -20.98
CA GLN A 141 1.45 -11.62 -20.92
C GLN A 141 0.19 -11.54 -20.08
N ILE A 142 0.15 -10.60 -19.12
CA ILE A 142 -1.05 -10.28 -18.37
C ILE A 142 -2.07 -9.59 -19.31
N ARG A 143 -3.35 -9.98 -19.22
CA ARG A 143 -4.47 -9.40 -19.97
C ARG A 143 -5.44 -8.68 -19.07
N GLY A 144 -5.40 -8.94 -17.77
CA GLY A 144 -6.27 -8.30 -16.78
C GLY A 144 -6.55 -9.21 -15.60
N ILE A 145 -7.65 -8.92 -14.94
CA ILE A 145 -8.13 -9.66 -13.77
C ILE A 145 -9.56 -10.15 -13.98
N GLU A 146 -9.91 -11.23 -13.29
CA GLU A 146 -11.29 -11.69 -13.16
C GLU A 146 -11.75 -11.44 -11.72
N LEU A 147 -12.87 -10.74 -11.59
CA LEU A 147 -13.54 -10.49 -10.32
C LEU A 147 -14.42 -11.67 -9.92
N GLU A 148 -14.82 -11.72 -8.65
CA GLU A 148 -15.90 -12.60 -8.21
C GLU A 148 -17.16 -12.35 -9.06
N GLY A 149 -17.82 -13.43 -9.53
CA GLY A 149 -18.93 -13.34 -10.48
C GLY A 149 -18.54 -13.37 -11.95
N GLY A 150 -17.23 -13.53 -12.28
CA GLY A 150 -16.76 -13.76 -13.65
C GLY A 150 -16.58 -12.49 -14.51
N VAL A 151 -16.61 -11.32 -13.89
CA VAL A 151 -16.41 -10.04 -14.60
C VAL A 151 -14.93 -9.87 -14.95
N PHE A 152 -14.64 -9.72 -16.25
CA PHE A 152 -13.30 -9.44 -16.75
C PHE A 152 -13.01 -7.93 -16.75
N VAL A 153 -11.89 -7.53 -16.16
CA VAL A 153 -11.36 -6.17 -16.21
C VAL A 153 -10.04 -6.17 -16.95
N PRO A 154 -9.96 -5.63 -18.17
CA PRO A 154 -8.75 -5.66 -18.99
C PRO A 154 -7.70 -4.67 -18.53
N SER A 155 -6.43 -5.11 -18.53
CA SER A 155 -5.25 -4.26 -18.38
C SER A 155 -3.98 -5.09 -18.65
N GLU A 156 -2.95 -4.40 -19.13
CA GLU A 156 -1.60 -4.97 -19.30
C GLU A 156 -0.71 -4.72 -18.07
N HIS A 157 -1.21 -4.03 -17.05
CA HIS A 157 -0.47 -3.72 -15.82
C HIS A 157 -1.29 -4.07 -14.60
N VAL A 158 -0.86 -5.08 -13.87
CA VAL A 158 -1.49 -5.52 -12.63
C VAL A 158 -0.44 -5.59 -11.52
N LEU A 159 -0.73 -4.94 -10.40
CA LEU A 159 0.06 -5.04 -9.17
C LEU A 159 -0.70 -5.88 -8.15
N VAL A 160 -0.10 -6.99 -7.71
CA VAL A 160 -0.61 -7.81 -6.61
C VAL A 160 -0.03 -7.30 -5.29
N ALA A 161 -0.88 -6.76 -4.43
CA ALA A 161 -0.55 -6.18 -3.12
C ALA A 161 -1.43 -6.75 -2.00
N THR A 162 -1.79 -8.03 -2.10
CA THR A 162 -2.73 -8.73 -1.21
C THR A 162 -2.20 -8.99 0.19
N GLY A 163 -0.91 -8.76 0.42
CA GLY A 163 -0.22 -9.04 1.69
C GLY A 163 0.15 -10.51 1.85
N GLY A 164 0.65 -10.84 3.02
CA GLY A 164 1.09 -12.20 3.36
C GLY A 164 0.18 -12.90 4.36
N LEU A 165 0.65 -14.04 4.91
CA LEU A 165 -0.10 -14.91 5.82
C LEU A 165 -0.09 -14.46 7.29
N SER A 166 0.64 -13.41 7.66
CA SER A 166 0.71 -12.95 9.05
C SER A 166 -0.64 -12.37 9.50
N TYR A 167 -1.20 -12.91 10.56
CA TYR A 167 -2.49 -12.51 11.14
C TYR A 167 -3.64 -12.54 10.13
N PRO A 168 -4.06 -13.73 9.64
CA PRO A 168 -5.11 -13.87 8.60
C PRO A 168 -6.44 -13.20 8.96
N SER A 169 -6.81 -13.20 10.26
CA SER A 169 -8.03 -12.55 10.78
C SER A 169 -8.09 -11.04 10.51
N THR A 170 -6.98 -10.43 10.10
CA THR A 170 -6.89 -9.00 9.79
C THR A 170 -6.96 -8.67 8.31
N GLY A 171 -7.34 -9.64 7.48
CA GLY A 171 -7.63 -9.47 6.07
C GLY A 171 -6.51 -9.85 5.10
N SER A 172 -5.36 -10.34 5.59
CA SER A 172 -4.30 -10.89 4.72
C SER A 172 -4.32 -12.40 4.82
N THR A 173 -4.95 -13.05 3.88
CA THR A 173 -5.18 -14.50 3.86
C THR A 173 -4.20 -15.26 2.96
N GLY A 174 -3.23 -14.56 2.37
CA GLY A 174 -2.22 -15.16 1.49
C GLY A 174 -2.75 -15.46 0.09
N ASP A 175 -3.62 -14.60 -0.42
CA ASP A 175 -4.31 -14.80 -1.70
C ASP A 175 -3.42 -14.47 -2.92
N GLY A 176 -2.20 -13.98 -2.70
CA GLY A 176 -1.26 -13.61 -3.76
C GLY A 176 -0.33 -14.72 -4.22
#